data_a5f52320fc5e568a0fb92a4a97bf5646
#
_entry.id   a5f52320fc5e568a0fb92a4a97bf5646
#
_cell.length_a   1.000
_cell.length_b   1.000
_cell.length_c   1.000
_cell.angle_alpha   90.00
_cell.angle_beta   90.00
_cell.angle_gamma   90.00
#
_symmetry.space_group_name_H-M   'P 1'
#
loop_
_entity.id
_entity.type
_entity.pdbx_description
1 polymer ?
#
loop_
_entity_poly.entity_id
_entity_poly.type
_entity_poly.pdbx_seq_one_letter_code
_entity_poly.pdbx_strand_id
1 'polypeptide(L)'
;MDKTQKEEVMEYMERTYSPLVERPWANGPEDITFKERETMKWFAIIIRVKRKHVQAIWNMNQNAESELLDWVDIINVKADAEFIAMIAQVRGYMAGYHMNKQNWLTIALDGTVETKQILDCIDASYHKVADTPTKRIYEAVKRIPKGCVATYGQVAAMAGNPRMSRAVGNALHKNPDPANIPCHRVVNAKGQLAEEFVFGGKNVQEERLLAENVCVTNGCVDLKKYGINIENSYHS
;
A
#
# COMPACT_ATOMS: atom_id res chain seq x y z
N MET A 1 5.92 -12.99 -32.87
CA MET A 1 4.94 -11.89 -32.78
C MET A 1 5.40 -10.98 -31.67
N ASP A 2 5.51 -9.70 -31.93
CA ASP A 2 5.83 -8.75 -30.88
C ASP A 2 4.65 -8.68 -29.91
N LYS A 3 4.94 -8.58 -28.60
CA LYS A 3 3.92 -8.47 -27.57
C LYS A 3 3.17 -7.14 -27.71
N THR A 4 1.87 -7.17 -27.42
CA THR A 4 1.09 -5.93 -27.29
C THR A 4 1.48 -5.20 -25.99
N GLN A 5 1.30 -3.89 -25.96
CA GLN A 5 1.58 -3.09 -24.74
C GLN A 5 0.77 -3.58 -23.52
N LYS A 6 -0.46 -4.05 -23.75
CA LYS A 6 -1.28 -4.71 -22.72
C LYS A 6 -0.59 -5.94 -22.14
N GLU A 7 -0.07 -6.83 -23.00
CA GLU A 7 0.62 -8.05 -22.56
C GLU A 7 1.91 -7.75 -21.81
N GLU A 8 2.70 -6.76 -22.26
CA GLU A 8 3.91 -6.31 -21.54
C GLU A 8 3.59 -5.80 -20.12
N VAL A 9 2.55 -4.96 -20.00
CA VAL A 9 2.09 -4.39 -18.73
C VAL A 9 1.57 -5.48 -17.78
N MET A 10 0.80 -6.43 -18.30
CA MET A 10 0.27 -7.54 -17.50
C MET A 10 1.40 -8.44 -16.98
N GLU A 11 2.32 -8.84 -17.85
CA GLU A 11 3.49 -9.67 -17.48
C GLU A 11 4.35 -8.96 -16.41
N TYR A 12 4.56 -7.65 -16.57
CA TYR A 12 5.29 -6.87 -15.57
C TYR A 12 4.61 -6.93 -14.21
N MET A 13 3.29 -6.67 -14.13
CA MET A 13 2.54 -6.71 -12.88
C MET A 13 2.57 -8.10 -12.23
N GLU A 14 2.39 -9.16 -13.03
CA GLU A 14 2.41 -10.54 -12.54
C GLU A 14 3.78 -10.92 -11.97
N ARG A 15 4.85 -10.61 -12.69
CA ARG A 15 6.22 -10.90 -12.28
C ARG A 15 6.66 -10.10 -11.07
N THR A 16 6.31 -8.80 -11.02
CA THR A 16 6.82 -7.88 -10.00
C THR A 16 6.04 -7.97 -8.68
N TYR A 17 4.72 -8.15 -8.76
CA TYR A 17 3.83 -8.04 -7.60
C TYR A 17 3.07 -9.31 -7.27
N SER A 18 3.05 -10.30 -8.17
CA SER A 18 2.25 -11.52 -8.00
C SER A 18 0.82 -11.22 -7.52
N PRO A 19 0.07 -10.33 -8.17
CA PRO A 19 -1.22 -9.84 -7.70
C PRO A 19 -2.28 -10.93 -7.63
N LEU A 20 -3.39 -10.66 -6.94
CA LEU A 20 -4.62 -11.39 -7.15
C LEU A 20 -5.32 -10.83 -8.39
N VAL A 21 -5.46 -11.68 -9.42
CA VAL A 21 -6.08 -11.31 -10.70
C VAL A 21 -7.49 -11.84 -10.76
N GLU A 22 -8.46 -10.97 -11.05
CA GLU A 22 -9.88 -11.34 -11.16
C GLU A 22 -10.51 -10.75 -12.44
N ARG A 23 -11.58 -11.41 -12.90
CA ARG A 23 -12.46 -10.94 -13.99
C ARG A 23 -13.89 -10.79 -13.45
N PRO A 24 -14.18 -9.67 -12.74
CA PRO A 24 -15.37 -9.56 -11.90
C PRO A 24 -16.68 -9.32 -12.68
N TRP A 25 -16.59 -8.94 -13.98
CA TRP A 25 -17.77 -8.58 -14.76
C TRP A 25 -18.09 -9.62 -15.84
N ALA A 26 -19.27 -10.24 -15.73
CA ALA A 26 -19.74 -11.24 -16.71
C ALA A 26 -19.93 -10.66 -18.13
N ASN A 27 -20.22 -9.36 -18.23
CA ASN A 27 -20.48 -8.66 -19.49
C ASN A 27 -19.26 -7.98 -20.11
N GLY A 28 -18.11 -8.05 -19.42
CA GLY A 28 -16.83 -7.52 -19.88
C GLY A 28 -15.75 -8.61 -19.74
N PRO A 29 -15.76 -9.65 -20.57
CA PRO A 29 -14.85 -10.80 -20.41
C PRO A 29 -13.37 -10.44 -20.56
N GLU A 30 -13.06 -9.27 -21.10
CA GLU A 30 -11.70 -8.76 -21.25
C GLU A 30 -11.26 -7.81 -20.12
N ASP A 31 -12.19 -7.46 -19.23
CA ASP A 31 -11.89 -6.59 -18.08
C ASP A 31 -11.18 -7.37 -16.98
N ILE A 32 -10.02 -6.87 -16.55
CA ILE A 32 -9.14 -7.54 -15.61
C ILE A 32 -8.80 -6.60 -14.46
N THR A 33 -8.98 -7.07 -13.23
CA THR A 33 -8.59 -6.32 -12.03
C THR A 33 -7.39 -6.96 -11.35
N PHE A 34 -6.51 -6.12 -10.85
CA PHE A 34 -5.30 -6.50 -10.13
C PHE A 34 -5.37 -5.95 -8.71
N LYS A 35 -5.36 -6.84 -7.73
CA LYS A 35 -5.39 -6.51 -6.29
C LYS A 35 -4.07 -6.81 -5.63
N GLU A 36 -3.69 -5.95 -4.70
CA GLU A 36 -2.64 -6.27 -3.74
C GLU A 36 -3.18 -7.31 -2.73
N ARG A 37 -2.39 -8.38 -2.48
CA ARG A 37 -2.86 -9.59 -1.78
C ARG A 37 -3.22 -9.41 -0.31
N GLU A 38 -2.47 -8.57 0.40
CA GLU A 38 -2.68 -8.37 1.84
C GLU A 38 -3.84 -7.40 2.10
N THR A 39 -3.92 -6.32 1.34
CA THR A 39 -4.94 -5.29 1.51
C THR A 39 -6.23 -5.57 0.76
N MET A 40 -6.20 -6.49 -0.20
CA MET A 40 -7.29 -6.81 -1.14
C MET A 40 -7.78 -5.60 -1.95
N LYS A 41 -6.97 -4.55 -2.05
CA LYS A 41 -7.31 -3.32 -2.78
C LYS A 41 -6.84 -3.40 -4.22
N TRP A 42 -7.69 -2.92 -5.12
CA TRP A 42 -7.31 -2.73 -6.52
C TRP A 42 -6.22 -1.68 -6.66
N PHE A 43 -5.17 -2.00 -7.39
CA PHE A 43 -4.15 -1.04 -7.81
C PHE A 43 -4.15 -0.79 -9.32
N ALA A 44 -4.64 -1.77 -10.12
CA ALA A 44 -4.80 -1.60 -11.55
C ALA A 44 -6.08 -2.31 -12.04
N ILE A 45 -6.68 -1.74 -13.09
CA ILE A 45 -7.83 -2.32 -13.79
C ILE A 45 -7.64 -2.09 -15.28
N ILE A 46 -7.56 -3.15 -16.07
CA ILE A 46 -7.52 -3.08 -17.52
C ILE A 46 -8.93 -3.30 -18.06
N ILE A 47 -9.38 -2.42 -18.93
CA ILE A 47 -10.72 -2.43 -19.53
C ILE A 47 -10.57 -2.25 -21.04
N ARG A 48 -11.37 -3.00 -21.82
CA ARG A 48 -11.47 -2.82 -23.26
C ARG A 48 -12.71 -2.00 -23.60
N VAL A 49 -12.51 -0.84 -24.19
CA VAL A 49 -13.58 0.14 -24.47
C VAL A 49 -13.58 0.61 -25.91
N LYS A 50 -14.72 1.12 -26.40
CA LYS A 50 -14.75 1.81 -27.70
C LYS A 50 -14.07 3.16 -27.58
N ARG A 51 -13.21 3.50 -28.55
CA ARG A 51 -12.47 4.78 -28.58
C ARG A 51 -13.36 6.00 -28.37
N LYS A 52 -14.58 5.99 -28.95
CA LYS A 52 -15.56 7.08 -28.79
C LYS A 52 -15.90 7.42 -27.33
N HIS A 53 -15.77 6.49 -26.39
CA HIS A 53 -16.08 6.71 -24.98
C HIS A 53 -14.92 7.34 -24.20
N VAL A 54 -13.72 7.34 -24.78
CA VAL A 54 -12.49 7.82 -24.15
C VAL A 54 -11.72 8.81 -25.02
N GLN A 55 -12.43 9.52 -25.91
CA GLN A 55 -11.86 10.50 -26.86
C GLN A 55 -10.98 11.55 -26.19
N ALA A 56 -11.30 11.94 -24.96
CA ALA A 56 -10.51 12.89 -24.18
C ALA A 56 -9.05 12.47 -24.00
N ILE A 57 -8.73 11.17 -24.05
CA ILE A 57 -7.36 10.65 -23.95
C ILE A 57 -6.46 11.17 -25.08
N TRP A 58 -7.01 11.35 -26.28
CA TRP A 58 -6.22 11.78 -27.44
C TRP A 58 -6.36 13.25 -27.79
N ASN A 59 -7.15 14.05 -27.06
CA ASN A 59 -7.48 15.42 -27.38
C ASN A 59 -8.03 15.57 -28.83
N MET A 60 -8.76 14.54 -29.30
CA MET A 60 -9.26 14.50 -30.67
C MET A 60 -10.48 15.42 -30.84
N ASN A 61 -10.46 16.26 -31.89
CA ASN A 61 -11.65 16.94 -32.37
C ASN A 61 -12.65 15.92 -32.94
N GLN A 62 -13.94 16.15 -32.74
CA GLN A 62 -15.05 15.23 -33.03
C GLN A 62 -15.21 14.76 -34.49
N ASN A 63 -14.31 15.12 -35.40
CA ASN A 63 -14.47 14.93 -36.85
C ASN A 63 -13.82 13.66 -37.43
N ALA A 64 -13.21 12.80 -36.62
CA ALA A 64 -12.62 11.55 -37.10
C ALA A 64 -13.54 10.35 -36.81
N GLU A 65 -14.73 10.32 -37.41
CA GLU A 65 -15.74 9.26 -37.15
C GLU A 65 -15.26 7.84 -37.46
N SER A 66 -14.35 7.65 -38.43
CA SER A 66 -13.87 6.32 -38.81
C SER A 66 -12.97 5.67 -37.79
N GLU A 67 -12.17 6.43 -37.03
CA GLU A 67 -11.27 5.93 -36.00
C GLU A 67 -11.98 5.68 -34.64
N LEU A 68 -13.20 6.22 -34.47
CA LEU A 68 -13.96 6.14 -33.23
C LEU A 68 -14.69 4.82 -33.01
N LEU A 69 -14.77 3.97 -34.01
CA LEU A 69 -15.45 2.67 -33.95
C LEU A 69 -14.59 1.57 -33.37
N ASP A 70 -13.28 1.77 -33.34
CA ASP A 70 -12.33 0.76 -32.87
C ASP A 70 -12.30 0.62 -31.36
N TRP A 71 -11.96 -0.58 -30.92
CA TRP A 71 -11.73 -0.88 -29.53
C TRP A 71 -10.30 -0.51 -29.13
N VAL A 72 -10.14 -0.07 -27.89
CA VAL A 72 -8.85 0.20 -27.27
C VAL A 72 -8.80 -0.38 -25.87
N ASP A 73 -7.65 -0.91 -25.50
CA ASP A 73 -7.37 -1.28 -24.11
C ASP A 73 -6.89 -0.05 -23.34
N ILE A 74 -7.41 0.15 -22.18
CA ILE A 74 -7.01 1.20 -21.23
C ILE A 74 -6.68 0.58 -19.88
N ILE A 75 -5.82 1.23 -19.11
CA ILE A 75 -5.56 0.87 -17.74
C ILE A 75 -5.95 2.02 -16.81
N ASN A 76 -6.68 1.68 -15.75
CA ASN A 76 -6.92 2.59 -14.63
C ASN A 76 -5.93 2.23 -13.50
N VAL A 77 -5.23 3.24 -12.98
CA VAL A 77 -4.29 3.12 -11.86
C VAL A 77 -4.62 4.17 -10.81
N LYS A 78 -4.29 3.91 -9.54
CA LYS A 78 -4.50 4.90 -8.48
C LYS A 78 -3.43 5.99 -8.56
N ALA A 79 -3.89 7.23 -8.41
CA ALA A 79 -3.01 8.38 -8.39
C ALA A 79 -3.54 9.46 -7.43
N ASP A 80 -2.71 10.45 -7.11
CA ASP A 80 -3.13 11.60 -6.32
C ASP A 80 -3.86 12.61 -7.20
N ALA A 81 -4.81 13.34 -6.60
CA ALA A 81 -5.64 14.30 -7.33
C ALA A 81 -4.82 15.40 -8.04
N GLU A 82 -3.74 15.86 -7.40
CA GLU A 82 -2.83 16.86 -7.98
C GLU A 82 -2.11 16.32 -9.22
N PHE A 83 -1.59 15.08 -9.14
CA PHE A 83 -0.96 14.43 -10.28
C PHE A 83 -1.96 14.19 -11.42
N ILE A 84 -3.17 13.72 -11.10
CA ILE A 84 -4.24 13.53 -12.10
C ILE A 84 -4.57 14.87 -12.79
N ALA A 85 -4.75 15.96 -12.04
CA ALA A 85 -5.05 17.28 -12.59
C ALA A 85 -3.95 17.78 -13.54
N MET A 86 -2.69 17.48 -13.23
CA MET A 86 -1.54 17.84 -14.07
C MET A 86 -1.46 17.01 -15.35
N ILE A 87 -1.60 15.68 -15.24
CA ILE A 87 -1.30 14.76 -16.34
C ILE A 87 -2.50 14.48 -17.25
N ALA A 88 -3.74 14.62 -16.76
CA ALA A 88 -4.95 14.32 -17.54
C ALA A 88 -5.17 15.22 -18.77
N GLN A 89 -4.38 16.29 -18.93
CA GLN A 89 -4.36 17.15 -20.12
C GLN A 89 -3.35 16.66 -21.18
N VAL A 90 -2.48 15.72 -20.84
CA VAL A 90 -1.47 15.16 -21.71
C VAL A 90 -2.09 14.05 -22.54
N ARG A 91 -1.75 13.99 -23.82
CA ARG A 91 -2.22 12.94 -24.74
C ARG A 91 -1.86 11.55 -24.18
N GLY A 92 -2.82 10.63 -24.19
CA GLY A 92 -2.69 9.28 -23.65
C GLY A 92 -3.21 9.13 -22.22
N TYR A 93 -3.57 10.24 -21.54
CA TYR A 93 -4.05 10.24 -20.18
C TYR A 93 -5.42 10.91 -20.05
N MET A 94 -6.23 10.47 -19.07
CA MET A 94 -7.44 11.17 -18.64
C MET A 94 -7.75 10.83 -17.16
N ALA A 95 -8.61 11.63 -16.54
CA ALA A 95 -9.15 11.29 -15.22
C ALA A 95 -10.01 10.02 -15.30
N GLY A 96 -10.00 9.22 -14.25
CA GLY A 96 -10.52 7.85 -14.16
C GLY A 96 -11.80 7.56 -14.93
N TYR A 97 -11.73 6.69 -15.93
CA TYR A 97 -12.86 6.19 -16.71
C TYR A 97 -13.64 5.18 -15.86
N HIS A 98 -14.94 5.44 -15.65
CA HIS A 98 -15.81 4.68 -14.73
C HIS A 98 -15.30 4.56 -13.28
N MET A 99 -14.29 5.36 -12.91
CA MET A 99 -13.68 5.38 -11.59
C MET A 99 -13.77 6.77 -10.97
N ASN A 100 -13.51 6.88 -9.68
CA ASN A 100 -13.43 8.18 -9.01
C ASN A 100 -12.29 9.02 -9.63
N LYS A 101 -12.64 10.13 -10.26
CA LYS A 101 -11.74 11.00 -11.01
C LYS A 101 -10.65 11.69 -10.18
N GLN A 102 -10.79 11.71 -8.85
CA GLN A 102 -9.80 12.29 -7.94
C GLN A 102 -8.75 11.27 -7.47
N ASN A 103 -9.01 9.97 -7.65
CA ASN A 103 -8.18 8.91 -7.10
C ASN A 103 -7.70 7.90 -8.16
N TRP A 104 -8.15 8.07 -9.41
CA TRP A 104 -7.80 7.16 -10.50
C TRP A 104 -7.43 7.93 -11.75
N LEU A 105 -6.35 7.49 -12.38
CA LEU A 105 -5.85 7.93 -13.66
C LEU A 105 -6.11 6.83 -14.69
N THR A 106 -6.58 7.19 -15.86
CA THR A 106 -6.74 6.30 -17.02
C THR A 106 -5.63 6.57 -18.02
N ILE A 107 -5.01 5.52 -18.53
CA ILE A 107 -3.91 5.57 -19.48
C ILE A 107 -4.26 4.67 -20.67
N ALA A 108 -4.02 5.12 -21.90
CA ALA A 108 -4.18 4.31 -23.10
C ALA A 108 -3.09 3.24 -23.21
N LEU A 109 -3.46 2.04 -23.65
CA LEU A 109 -2.55 0.93 -23.93
C LEU A 109 -2.47 0.67 -25.45
N ASP A 110 -2.20 1.72 -26.23
CA ASP A 110 -2.17 1.68 -27.69
C ASP A 110 -0.87 2.23 -28.28
N GLY A 111 0.16 2.36 -27.45
CA GLY A 111 1.44 2.94 -27.85
C GLY A 111 1.51 4.47 -27.79
N THR A 112 0.40 5.16 -27.46
CA THR A 112 0.40 6.64 -27.29
C THR A 112 1.28 7.08 -26.14
N VAL A 113 1.33 6.28 -25.06
CA VAL A 113 2.20 6.50 -23.89
C VAL A 113 3.30 5.44 -23.90
N GLU A 114 4.51 5.85 -23.60
CA GLU A 114 5.64 4.89 -23.48
C GLU A 114 5.38 3.87 -22.37
N THR A 115 5.66 2.59 -22.64
CA THR A 115 5.45 1.50 -21.66
C THR A 115 6.11 1.81 -20.32
N LYS A 116 7.32 2.38 -20.32
CA LYS A 116 8.01 2.75 -19.07
C LYS A 116 7.19 3.70 -18.20
N GLN A 117 6.58 4.73 -18.79
CA GLN A 117 5.76 5.69 -18.03
C GLN A 117 4.50 5.03 -17.44
N ILE A 118 3.92 4.06 -18.17
CA ILE A 118 2.80 3.27 -17.67
C ILE A 118 3.23 2.42 -16.47
N LEU A 119 4.41 1.76 -16.55
CA LEU A 119 4.95 0.96 -15.46
C LEU A 119 5.23 1.82 -14.22
N ASP A 120 5.82 3.01 -14.38
CA ASP A 120 6.06 3.95 -13.27
C ASP A 120 4.73 4.34 -12.57
N CYS A 121 3.65 4.54 -13.33
CA CYS A 121 2.32 4.82 -12.79
C CYS A 121 1.73 3.60 -12.05
N ILE A 122 1.95 2.39 -12.55
CA ILE A 122 1.53 1.14 -11.92
C ILE A 122 2.27 0.93 -10.60
N ASP A 123 3.58 1.17 -10.57
CA ASP A 123 4.41 1.07 -9.37
C ASP A 123 3.93 2.03 -8.29
N ALA A 124 3.70 3.29 -8.65
CA ALA A 124 3.14 4.28 -7.74
C ALA A 124 1.76 3.85 -7.19
N SER A 125 0.90 3.30 -8.06
CA SER A 125 -0.42 2.80 -7.69
C SER A 125 -0.34 1.61 -6.74
N TYR A 126 0.54 0.64 -7.02
CA TYR A 126 0.77 -0.52 -6.16
C TYR A 126 1.24 -0.09 -4.78
N HIS A 127 2.28 0.72 -4.70
CA HIS A 127 2.80 1.23 -3.43
C HIS A 127 1.76 2.00 -2.63
N LYS A 128 0.90 2.76 -3.29
CA LYS A 128 -0.21 3.50 -2.65
C LYS A 128 -1.22 2.59 -1.96
N VAL A 129 -1.44 1.37 -2.43
CA VAL A 129 -2.36 0.41 -1.80
C VAL A 129 -1.65 -0.55 -0.86
N ALA A 130 -0.39 -0.88 -1.11
CA ALA A 130 0.43 -1.79 -0.32
C ALA A 130 1.00 -1.12 0.95
N ASP A 131 1.33 0.19 0.89
CA ASP A 131 1.84 0.94 2.04
C ASP A 131 0.69 1.41 2.95
N THR A 132 0.25 0.54 3.83
CA THR A 132 -0.79 0.86 4.81
C THR A 132 -0.21 1.33 6.14
N PRO A 133 -0.94 2.15 6.91
CA PRO A 133 -0.53 2.49 8.28
C PRO A 133 -0.22 1.26 9.14
N THR A 134 -1.01 0.19 8.99
CA THR A 134 -0.78 -1.08 9.71
C THR A 134 0.55 -1.71 9.32
N LYS A 135 0.88 -1.76 8.03
CA LYS A 135 2.16 -2.30 7.56
C LYS A 135 3.34 -1.48 8.09
N ARG A 136 3.27 -0.14 8.01
CA ARG A 136 4.29 0.75 8.59
C ARG A 136 4.46 0.55 10.09
N ILE A 137 3.37 0.31 10.83
CA ILE A 137 3.42 -0.01 12.26
C ILE A 137 4.19 -1.32 12.49
N TYR A 138 3.87 -2.39 11.75
CA TYR A 138 4.56 -3.66 11.90
C TYR A 138 6.05 -3.54 11.57
N GLU A 139 6.41 -2.85 10.49
CA GLU A 139 7.81 -2.59 10.16
C GLU A 139 8.52 -1.75 11.22
N ALA A 140 7.84 -0.78 11.84
CA ALA A 140 8.38 -0.03 12.96
C ALA A 140 8.65 -0.94 14.17
N VAL A 141 7.73 -1.85 14.49
CA VAL A 141 7.88 -2.80 15.61
C VAL A 141 9.03 -3.78 15.38
N LYS A 142 9.20 -4.29 14.16
CA LYS A 142 10.33 -5.17 13.80
C LYS A 142 11.70 -4.52 14.03
N ARG A 143 11.79 -3.20 13.91
CA ARG A 143 13.03 -2.44 14.14
C ARG A 143 13.38 -2.24 15.62
N ILE A 144 12.50 -2.59 16.56
CA ILE A 144 12.82 -2.52 17.99
C ILE A 144 13.81 -3.64 18.31
N PRO A 145 15.05 -3.32 18.77
CA PRO A 145 16.04 -4.35 19.05
C PRO A 145 15.64 -5.27 20.21
N LYS A 146 16.19 -6.49 20.19
CA LYS A 146 16.10 -7.41 21.33
C LYS A 146 16.73 -6.77 22.57
N GLY A 147 16.08 -6.89 23.72
CA GLY A 147 16.52 -6.26 24.96
C GLY A 147 16.12 -4.78 25.10
N CYS A 148 15.35 -4.24 24.16
CA CYS A 148 14.82 -2.88 24.19
C CYS A 148 13.30 -2.87 24.12
N VAL A 149 12.70 -1.76 24.57
CA VAL A 149 11.27 -1.49 24.45
C VAL A 149 11.00 -0.13 23.81
N ALA A 150 9.85 -0.01 23.15
CA ALA A 150 9.34 1.25 22.62
C ALA A 150 7.97 1.56 23.20
N THR A 151 7.64 2.83 23.33
CA THR A 151 6.26 3.22 23.66
C THR A 151 5.38 3.22 22.41
N TYR A 152 4.05 3.10 22.59
CA TYR A 152 3.09 3.26 21.48
C TYR A 152 3.31 4.56 20.68
N GLY A 153 3.69 5.65 21.38
CA GLY A 153 4.00 6.93 20.75
C GLY A 153 5.26 6.88 19.90
N GLN A 154 6.30 6.21 20.38
CA GLN A 154 7.54 6.01 19.62
C GLN A 154 7.32 5.17 18.37
N VAL A 155 6.58 4.06 18.49
CA VAL A 155 6.20 3.24 17.32
C VAL A 155 5.37 4.06 16.32
N ALA A 156 4.43 4.88 16.79
CA ALA A 156 3.64 5.76 15.93
C ALA A 156 4.51 6.77 15.17
N ALA A 157 5.51 7.39 15.84
CA ALA A 157 6.48 8.27 15.22
C ALA A 157 7.35 7.55 14.18
N MET A 158 7.88 6.37 14.52
CA MET A 158 8.65 5.53 13.61
C MET A 158 7.85 5.06 12.39
N ALA A 159 6.54 4.92 12.52
CA ALA A 159 5.60 4.60 11.44
C ALA A 159 5.16 5.84 10.62
N GLY A 160 5.76 7.01 10.88
CA GLY A 160 5.58 8.24 10.10
C GLY A 160 4.46 9.16 10.58
N ASN A 161 3.74 8.84 11.68
CA ASN A 161 2.72 9.72 12.24
C ASN A 161 2.58 9.57 13.76
N PRO A 162 3.17 10.50 14.54
CA PRO A 162 3.13 10.44 16.02
C PRO A 162 1.73 10.44 16.64
N ARG A 163 0.72 10.88 15.89
CA ARG A 163 -0.66 10.96 16.39
C ARG A 163 -1.42 9.64 16.33
N MET A 164 -0.84 8.58 15.77
CA MET A 164 -1.56 7.32 15.59
C MET A 164 -1.28 6.23 16.64
N SER A 165 -0.92 6.61 17.88
CA SER A 165 -0.66 5.64 18.97
C SER A 165 -1.84 4.68 19.23
N ARG A 166 -3.10 5.13 19.06
CA ARG A 166 -4.28 4.26 19.16
C ARG A 166 -4.33 3.24 18.03
N ALA A 167 -3.96 3.64 16.80
CA ALA A 167 -3.87 2.72 15.66
C ALA A 167 -2.75 1.68 15.86
N VAL A 168 -1.64 2.05 16.53
CA VAL A 168 -0.60 1.09 16.92
C VAL A 168 -1.19 0.01 17.83
N GLY A 169 -1.92 0.38 18.88
CA GLY A 169 -2.59 -0.58 19.76
C GLY A 169 -3.51 -1.53 18.99
N ASN A 170 -4.36 -1.00 18.13
CA ASN A 170 -5.28 -1.79 17.31
C ASN A 170 -4.56 -2.74 16.34
N ALA A 171 -3.44 -2.30 15.74
CA ALA A 171 -2.63 -3.13 14.85
C ALA A 171 -1.96 -4.27 15.63
N LEU A 172 -1.35 -3.98 16.78
CA LEU A 172 -0.69 -5.00 17.60
C LEU A 172 -1.66 -6.02 18.19
N HIS A 173 -2.89 -5.60 18.47
CA HIS A 173 -3.96 -6.51 18.88
C HIS A 173 -4.34 -7.52 17.78
N LYS A 174 -4.14 -7.17 16.51
CA LYS A 174 -4.41 -8.01 15.33
C LYS A 174 -3.15 -8.57 14.70
N ASN A 175 -2.02 -8.55 15.40
CA ASN A 175 -0.73 -9.00 14.87
C ASN A 175 -0.83 -10.44 14.34
N PRO A 176 -0.62 -10.68 13.03
CA PRO A 176 -0.75 -12.00 12.42
C PRO A 176 0.48 -12.89 12.64
N ASP A 177 1.61 -12.31 13.04
CA ASP A 177 2.90 -12.99 13.11
C ASP A 177 3.72 -12.54 14.33
N PRO A 178 3.33 -13.00 15.54
CA PRO A 178 4.01 -12.62 16.78
C PRO A 178 5.44 -13.15 16.91
N ALA A 179 5.87 -14.06 16.04
CA ALA A 179 7.24 -14.55 15.99
C ALA A 179 8.19 -13.54 15.36
N ASN A 180 7.75 -12.90 14.27
CA ASN A 180 8.56 -11.94 13.52
C ASN A 180 8.21 -10.47 13.83
N ILE A 181 7.02 -10.20 14.39
CA ILE A 181 6.60 -8.87 14.83
C ILE A 181 6.58 -8.83 16.35
N PRO A 182 7.66 -8.38 17.03
CA PRO A 182 7.84 -8.49 18.46
C PRO A 182 6.98 -7.49 19.26
N CYS A 183 5.66 -7.63 19.19
CA CYS A 183 4.71 -6.74 19.86
C CYS A 183 4.87 -6.69 21.39
N HIS A 184 5.50 -7.71 22.00
CA HIS A 184 5.83 -7.72 23.41
C HIS A 184 6.83 -6.63 23.83
N ARG A 185 7.61 -6.07 22.89
CA ARG A 185 8.54 -4.95 23.11
C ARG A 185 7.83 -3.58 23.13
N VAL A 186 6.49 -3.55 23.00
CA VAL A 186 5.73 -2.28 23.00
C VAL A 186 4.99 -2.11 24.31
N VAL A 187 5.23 -0.96 24.97
CA VAL A 187 4.69 -0.60 26.28
C VAL A 187 4.00 0.77 26.24
N ASN A 188 3.28 1.13 27.31
CA ASN A 188 2.69 2.48 27.35
C ASN A 188 3.74 3.56 27.69
N ALA A 189 3.32 4.82 27.69
CA ALA A 189 4.20 5.98 27.96
C ALA A 189 4.86 5.97 29.36
N LYS A 190 4.34 5.17 30.29
CA LYS A 190 4.90 4.98 31.64
C LYS A 190 5.74 3.71 31.76
N GLY A 191 5.95 2.97 30.67
CA GLY A 191 6.66 1.68 30.69
C GLY A 191 5.78 0.50 31.12
N GLN A 192 4.49 0.69 31.36
CA GLN A 192 3.62 -0.38 31.82
C GLN A 192 3.27 -1.34 30.68
N LEU A 193 3.22 -2.65 31.03
CA LEU A 193 2.80 -3.71 30.13
C LEU A 193 1.31 -3.58 29.78
N ALA A 194 0.92 -4.17 28.63
CA ALA A 194 -0.47 -4.21 28.22
C ALA A 194 -1.26 -5.21 29.10
N GLU A 195 -2.33 -4.75 29.77
CA GLU A 195 -3.16 -5.63 30.61
C GLU A 195 -3.83 -6.73 29.77
N GLU A 196 -4.28 -6.38 28.57
CA GLU A 196 -4.89 -7.30 27.58
C GLU A 196 -3.89 -7.64 26.45
N PHE A 197 -2.70 -8.16 26.81
CA PHE A 197 -1.78 -8.63 25.77
C PHE A 197 -2.37 -9.87 25.09
N VAL A 198 -2.65 -9.74 23.77
CA VAL A 198 -3.43 -10.71 22.97
C VAL A 198 -2.87 -12.12 22.97
N PHE A 199 -1.58 -12.28 23.18
CA PHE A 199 -0.89 -13.57 23.13
C PHE A 199 -0.70 -14.22 24.51
N GLY A 200 -1.63 -14.02 25.44
CA GLY A 200 -1.64 -14.68 26.74
C GLY A 200 -1.59 -13.75 27.96
N GLY A 201 -1.96 -12.47 27.76
CA GLY A 201 -2.04 -11.50 28.85
C GLY A 201 -0.69 -10.93 29.29
N LYS A 202 -0.74 -10.12 30.34
CA LYS A 202 0.41 -9.38 30.89
C LYS A 202 1.58 -10.30 31.28
N ASN A 203 1.31 -11.46 31.84
CA ASN A 203 2.34 -12.39 32.27
C ASN A 203 3.18 -12.93 31.13
N VAL A 204 2.57 -13.25 29.98
CA VAL A 204 3.29 -13.71 28.79
C VAL A 204 4.12 -12.57 28.16
N GLN A 205 3.64 -11.32 28.21
CA GLN A 205 4.46 -10.19 27.80
C GLN A 205 5.69 -10.05 28.69
N GLU A 206 5.53 -10.17 30.01
CA GLU A 206 6.62 -10.13 30.98
C GLU A 206 7.63 -11.26 30.77
N GLU A 207 7.18 -12.50 30.61
CA GLU A 207 8.05 -13.65 30.32
C GLU A 207 8.91 -13.44 29.08
N ARG A 208 8.32 -12.92 27.99
CA ARG A 208 9.05 -12.65 26.75
C ARG A 208 10.09 -11.54 26.91
N LEU A 209 9.79 -10.50 27.68
CA LEU A 209 10.72 -9.42 27.99
C LEU A 209 11.87 -9.91 28.87
N LEU A 210 11.58 -10.72 29.88
CA LEU A 210 12.59 -11.35 30.77
C LEU A 210 13.54 -12.26 29.98
N ALA A 211 13.01 -13.03 29.01
CA ALA A 211 13.82 -13.85 28.11
C ALA A 211 14.76 -13.03 27.20
N GLU A 212 14.50 -11.73 27.08
CA GLU A 212 15.35 -10.77 26.38
C GLU A 212 16.23 -9.93 27.32
N ASN A 213 16.32 -10.29 28.61
CA ASN A 213 17.03 -9.57 29.68
C ASN A 213 16.46 -8.15 29.97
N VAL A 214 15.20 -7.91 29.67
CA VAL A 214 14.49 -6.69 30.05
C VAL A 214 13.80 -6.95 31.40
N CYS A 215 14.27 -6.29 32.46
CA CYS A 215 13.67 -6.43 33.79
C CYS A 215 12.32 -5.71 33.86
N VAL A 216 11.33 -6.40 34.41
CA VAL A 216 10.00 -5.87 34.71
C VAL A 216 9.83 -5.81 36.22
N THR A 217 9.44 -4.66 36.76
CA THR A 217 9.18 -4.47 38.18
C THR A 217 7.76 -3.93 38.38
N ASN A 218 6.93 -4.65 39.12
CA ASN A 218 5.51 -4.28 39.30
C ASN A 218 4.74 -4.06 37.99
N GLY A 219 5.04 -4.84 36.94
CA GLY A 219 4.43 -4.73 35.62
C GLY A 219 4.87 -3.51 34.83
N CYS A 220 6.03 -2.93 35.14
CA CYS A 220 6.58 -1.76 34.51
C CYS A 220 8.05 -1.97 34.11
N VAL A 221 8.44 -1.47 32.94
CA VAL A 221 9.81 -1.48 32.42
C VAL A 221 10.42 -0.08 32.62
N ASP A 222 11.68 -0.03 33.07
CA ASP A 222 12.44 1.23 33.15
C ASP A 222 12.80 1.73 31.74
N LEU A 223 12.07 2.76 31.26
CA LEU A 223 12.29 3.34 29.94
C LEU A 223 13.64 4.07 29.81
N LYS A 224 14.27 4.50 30.90
CA LYS A 224 15.60 5.11 30.85
C LYS A 224 16.67 4.07 30.56
N LYS A 225 16.47 2.83 31.02
CA LYS A 225 17.42 1.74 30.84
C LYS A 225 17.18 0.95 29.56
N TYR A 226 15.90 0.68 29.22
CA TYR A 226 15.54 -0.25 28.15
C TYR A 226 14.81 0.42 26.99
N GLY A 227 14.45 1.71 27.09
CA GLY A 227 13.76 2.44 26.02
C GLY A 227 14.66 2.67 24.81
N ILE A 228 14.11 2.54 23.61
CA ILE A 228 14.84 2.92 22.38
C ILE A 228 15.07 4.43 22.33
N ASN A 229 16.24 4.84 21.79
CA ASN A 229 16.49 6.22 21.43
C ASN A 229 16.15 6.42 19.94
N ILE A 230 15.12 7.22 19.64
CA ILE A 230 14.64 7.43 18.27
C ILE A 230 15.66 8.22 17.42
N GLU A 231 16.50 9.04 18.02
CA GLU A 231 17.47 9.88 17.28
C GLU A 231 18.48 9.06 16.48
N ASN A 232 18.76 7.81 16.88
CA ASN A 232 19.71 6.92 16.19
C ASN A 232 19.04 6.01 15.13
N SER A 233 17.73 6.04 14.97
CA SER A 233 17.01 5.08 14.09
C SER A 233 16.87 5.55 12.63
N TYR A 234 17.36 6.73 12.28
CA TYR A 234 17.24 7.28 10.92
C TYR A 234 18.52 7.10 10.07
N HIS A 235 19.58 6.45 10.60
CA HIS A 235 20.88 6.32 9.93
C HIS A 235 21.36 4.86 9.78
N SER A 236 20.45 3.87 9.83
CA SER A 236 20.80 2.45 9.62
C SER A 236 20.12 1.90 8.37
#